data_c18a1d5344d7f8e7a267b7f787f3e6e7
#
_entry.id   c18a1d5344d7f8e7a267b7f787f3e6e7
#
_cell.length_a   1.000
_cell.length_b   1.000
_cell.length_c   1.000
_cell.angle_alpha   90.00
_cell.angle_beta   90.00
_cell.angle_gamma   90.00
#
_symmetry.space_group_name_H-M   'P 1'
#
loop_
_entity.id
_entity.type
_entity.pdbx_description
1 polymer ?
#
loop_
_entity_poly.entity_id
_entity_poly.type
_entity_poly.pdbx_seq_one_letter_code
_entity_poly.pdbx_strand_id
1 'polypeptide(L)'
;MDRLWTKQDWFDRLIPQGLAIPATIMLSGPGGSGKPLIGNVIVASWLRQGGSVVFMSLQYPDHKFIVAGLKNVSQLDLEDYSDRVAFIELDATLNGMTEPVGNRFKANVVIPSVWDQALQKACSMVPNEGPGILIFASAINLLLFSPTYEKELMEKLKLTIQENTQYTYLFSASTTAKAERIAELEAIADHLILTRSEKSPFRLFMEFKRVRDGQFLPEEVHVPFADDVLAETKEIAEHSRMRVIPIISKI
;
A
#
# COMPACT_ATOMS: atom_id res chain seq x y z
N MET A 1 -8.73 3.18 -21.58
CA MET A 1 -8.62 2.83 -20.16
C MET A 1 -7.51 1.79 -20.05
N ASP A 2 -6.47 2.15 -19.37
CA ASP A 2 -5.30 1.27 -19.25
C ASP A 2 -5.57 0.15 -18.25
N ARG A 3 -4.84 -0.94 -18.39
CA ARG A 3 -5.02 -2.14 -17.58
C ARG A 3 -3.70 -2.58 -16.98
N LEU A 4 -3.71 -2.89 -15.69
CA LEU A 4 -2.58 -3.47 -14.99
C LEU A 4 -2.66 -4.99 -15.01
N TRP A 5 -1.55 -5.63 -15.39
CA TRP A 5 -1.31 -7.07 -15.31
C TRP A 5 -0.09 -7.33 -14.44
N THR A 6 -0.19 -8.26 -13.49
CA THR A 6 0.94 -8.53 -12.59
C THR A 6 1.98 -9.46 -13.18
N LYS A 7 1.65 -10.18 -14.25
CA LYS A 7 2.46 -11.25 -14.84
C LYS A 7 2.72 -12.41 -13.86
N GLN A 8 1.81 -12.56 -12.90
CA GLN A 8 1.77 -13.69 -11.97
C GLN A 8 0.51 -14.49 -12.28
N ASP A 9 0.66 -15.72 -12.75
CA ASP A 9 -0.46 -16.56 -13.19
C ASP A 9 -1.52 -16.75 -12.09
N TRP A 10 -1.06 -16.95 -10.85
CA TRP A 10 -1.95 -17.13 -9.69
C TRP A 10 -2.80 -15.89 -9.39
N PHE A 11 -2.33 -14.70 -9.74
CA PHE A 11 -3.03 -13.42 -9.56
C PHE A 11 -3.88 -13.10 -10.80
N ASP A 12 -3.27 -13.11 -11.99
CA ASP A 12 -3.89 -12.64 -13.23
C ASP A 12 -5.04 -13.54 -13.70
N ARG A 13 -5.01 -14.85 -13.36
CA ARG A 13 -6.14 -15.74 -13.65
C ARG A 13 -7.44 -15.30 -12.99
N LEU A 14 -7.36 -14.62 -11.81
CA LEU A 14 -8.54 -14.13 -11.11
C LEU A 14 -9.15 -12.90 -11.78
N ILE A 15 -8.39 -12.17 -12.58
CA ILE A 15 -8.78 -10.94 -13.25
C ILE A 15 -8.46 -11.03 -14.75
N PRO A 16 -9.18 -11.84 -15.53
CA PRO A 16 -8.86 -12.15 -16.92
C PRO A 16 -8.80 -10.93 -17.84
N GLN A 17 -9.28 -9.79 -17.39
CA GLN A 17 -9.23 -8.51 -18.12
C GLN A 17 -8.22 -7.52 -17.52
N GLY A 18 -7.45 -7.89 -16.48
CA GLY A 18 -6.58 -6.98 -15.74
C GLY A 18 -7.35 -5.97 -14.88
N LEU A 19 -6.63 -5.20 -14.06
CA LEU A 19 -7.20 -4.13 -13.25
C LEU A 19 -7.25 -2.82 -14.05
N ALA A 20 -8.42 -2.19 -14.09
CA ALA A 20 -8.58 -0.87 -14.69
C ALA A 20 -7.80 0.19 -13.89
N ILE A 21 -7.06 1.05 -14.56
CA ILE A 21 -6.26 2.13 -13.97
C ILE A 21 -6.50 3.44 -14.76
N PRO A 22 -6.34 4.62 -14.10
CA PRO A 22 -6.08 4.83 -12.69
C PRO A 22 -7.25 4.40 -11.80
N ALA A 23 -6.96 3.94 -10.58
CA ALA A 23 -7.95 3.39 -9.66
C ALA A 23 -7.44 3.37 -8.22
N THR A 24 -8.33 3.11 -7.27
CA THR A 24 -7.94 2.74 -5.91
C THR A 24 -8.04 1.23 -5.72
N ILE A 25 -6.92 0.60 -5.41
CA ILE A 25 -6.79 -0.82 -5.08
C ILE A 25 -6.66 -0.92 -3.56
N MET A 26 -7.57 -1.62 -2.91
CA MET A 26 -7.52 -1.83 -1.46
C MET A 26 -7.23 -3.29 -1.13
N LEU A 27 -6.12 -3.50 -0.41
CA LEU A 27 -5.75 -4.78 0.21
C LEU A 27 -6.23 -4.77 1.65
N SER A 28 -7.21 -5.56 2.00
CA SER A 28 -7.80 -5.60 3.33
C SER A 28 -7.75 -7.00 3.94
N GLY A 29 -7.71 -7.07 5.28
CA GLY A 29 -7.70 -8.32 6.01
C GLY A 29 -7.01 -8.21 7.37
N PRO A 30 -7.00 -9.26 8.18
CA PRO A 30 -6.41 -9.23 9.52
C PRO A 30 -4.91 -8.94 9.50
N GLY A 31 -4.36 -8.58 10.65
CA GLY A 31 -2.92 -8.44 10.82
C GLY A 31 -2.19 -9.74 10.49
N GLY A 32 -1.04 -9.65 9.80
CA GLY A 32 -0.26 -10.82 9.41
C GLY A 32 -0.80 -11.62 8.20
N SER A 33 -1.74 -11.06 7.43
CA SER A 33 -2.30 -11.71 6.23
C SER A 33 -1.57 -11.38 4.92
N GLY A 34 -0.29 -10.98 4.98
CA GLY A 34 0.58 -10.84 3.81
C GLY A 34 0.29 -9.68 2.86
N LYS A 35 -0.52 -8.71 3.25
CA LYS A 35 -0.88 -7.54 2.42
C LYS A 35 0.32 -6.81 1.81
N PRO A 36 1.40 -6.52 2.55
CA PRO A 36 2.58 -5.88 1.96
C PRO A 36 3.24 -6.71 0.86
N LEU A 37 3.23 -8.04 0.99
CA LEU A 37 3.83 -8.94 0.00
C LEU A 37 3.04 -8.93 -1.31
N ILE A 38 1.71 -8.98 -1.22
CA ILE A 38 0.82 -8.83 -2.40
C ILE A 38 0.98 -7.43 -3.00
N GLY A 39 1.11 -6.40 -2.16
CA GLY A 39 1.42 -5.03 -2.60
C GLY A 39 2.72 -4.96 -3.38
N ASN A 40 3.78 -5.65 -2.93
CA ASN A 40 5.06 -5.71 -3.61
C ASN A 40 4.97 -6.36 -5.01
N VAL A 41 4.09 -7.35 -5.20
CA VAL A 41 3.83 -7.94 -6.53
C VAL A 41 3.25 -6.90 -7.49
N ILE A 42 2.26 -6.11 -7.02
CA ILE A 42 1.65 -5.04 -7.81
C ILE A 42 2.69 -3.94 -8.12
N VAL A 43 3.46 -3.50 -7.13
CA VAL A 43 4.53 -2.52 -7.28
C VAL A 43 5.58 -2.97 -8.30
N ALA A 44 6.07 -4.20 -8.17
CA ALA A 44 7.08 -4.72 -9.09
C ALA A 44 6.56 -4.76 -10.54
N SER A 45 5.31 -5.14 -10.72
CA SER A 45 4.68 -5.13 -12.03
C SER A 45 4.53 -3.73 -12.59
N TRP A 46 4.18 -2.76 -11.75
CA TRP A 46 4.05 -1.35 -12.12
C TRP A 46 5.37 -0.77 -12.64
N LEU A 47 6.46 -0.97 -11.87
CA LEU A 47 7.80 -0.52 -12.24
C LEU A 47 8.30 -1.18 -13.56
N ARG A 48 8.07 -2.50 -13.71
CA ARG A 48 8.43 -3.23 -14.95
C ARG A 48 7.69 -2.74 -16.19
N GLN A 49 6.51 -2.14 -16.01
CA GLN A 49 5.73 -1.53 -17.09
C GLN A 49 6.11 -0.05 -17.34
N GLY A 50 7.18 0.43 -16.71
CA GLY A 50 7.70 1.78 -16.89
C GLY A 50 6.98 2.86 -16.08
N GLY A 51 6.16 2.50 -15.11
CA GLY A 51 5.54 3.43 -14.18
C GLY A 51 6.46 3.85 -13.06
N SER A 52 6.00 4.79 -12.23
CA SER A 52 6.69 5.28 -11.05
C SER A 52 5.91 4.94 -9.79
N VAL A 53 6.61 4.83 -8.65
CA VAL A 53 5.99 4.49 -7.37
C VAL A 53 6.39 5.47 -6.28
N VAL A 54 5.38 6.00 -5.59
CA VAL A 54 5.55 6.74 -4.35
C VAL A 54 5.18 5.83 -3.19
N PHE A 55 6.15 5.47 -2.37
CA PHE A 55 5.93 4.70 -1.15
C PHE A 55 5.60 5.65 0.00
N MET A 56 4.41 5.53 0.55
CA MET A 56 4.06 6.16 1.82
C MET A 56 4.22 5.11 2.93
N SER A 57 5.41 5.10 3.52
CA SER A 57 5.81 4.10 4.52
C SER A 57 5.25 4.46 5.89
N LEU A 58 4.05 3.95 6.21
CA LEU A 58 3.39 4.19 7.48
C LEU A 58 3.77 3.14 8.54
N GLN A 59 4.05 1.93 8.09
CA GLN A 59 4.31 0.79 8.96
C GLN A 59 5.80 0.52 9.19
N TYR A 60 6.63 0.79 8.20
CA TYR A 60 8.04 0.47 8.26
C TYR A 60 8.87 1.68 8.67
N PRO A 61 9.80 1.55 9.63
CA PRO A 61 10.60 2.66 10.12
C PRO A 61 11.67 3.14 9.13
N ASP A 62 12.00 2.30 8.14
CA ASP A 62 13.04 2.55 7.14
C ASP A 62 12.62 1.93 5.80
N HIS A 63 12.90 2.63 4.70
CA HIS A 63 12.68 2.16 3.33
C HIS A 63 13.40 0.84 3.01
N LYS A 64 14.50 0.50 3.72
CA LYS A 64 15.25 -0.75 3.54
C LYS A 64 14.38 -1.99 3.63
N PHE A 65 13.33 -1.97 4.45
CA PHE A 65 12.39 -3.08 4.54
C PHE A 65 11.54 -3.25 3.27
N ILE A 66 11.22 -2.13 2.61
CA ILE A 66 10.50 -2.15 1.32
C ILE A 66 11.44 -2.70 0.24
N VAL A 67 12.71 -2.24 0.22
CA VAL A 67 13.74 -2.71 -0.72
C VAL A 67 13.95 -4.21 -0.59
N ALA A 68 14.19 -4.70 0.64
CA ALA A 68 14.36 -6.12 0.91
C ALA A 68 13.11 -6.93 0.53
N GLY A 69 11.92 -6.45 0.87
CA GLY A 69 10.65 -7.10 0.53
C GLY A 69 10.43 -7.25 -0.97
N LEU A 70 10.73 -6.23 -1.78
CA LEU A 70 10.63 -6.30 -3.24
C LEU A 70 11.65 -7.25 -3.84
N LYS A 71 12.89 -7.26 -3.33
CA LYS A 71 13.93 -8.18 -3.77
C LYS A 71 13.56 -9.63 -3.48
N ASN A 72 13.07 -9.93 -2.27
CA ASN A 72 12.71 -11.28 -1.85
C ASN A 72 11.44 -11.80 -2.52
N VAL A 73 10.43 -10.96 -2.73
CA VAL A 73 9.12 -11.36 -3.27
C VAL A 73 9.10 -11.38 -4.78
N SER A 74 9.72 -10.40 -5.42
CA SER A 74 9.57 -10.16 -6.86
C SER A 74 10.90 -10.15 -7.61
N GLN A 75 12.02 -10.45 -6.92
CA GLN A 75 13.37 -10.40 -7.51
C GLN A 75 13.63 -9.06 -8.22
N LEU A 76 13.09 -7.97 -7.66
CA LEU A 76 13.25 -6.63 -8.19
C LEU A 76 14.23 -5.85 -7.32
N ASP A 77 15.31 -5.37 -7.93
CA ASP A 77 16.23 -4.46 -7.29
C ASP A 77 15.77 -3.02 -7.51
N LEU A 78 15.46 -2.30 -6.42
CA LEU A 78 14.98 -0.91 -6.52
C LEU A 78 16.09 0.07 -6.94
N GLU A 79 17.36 -0.31 -6.88
CA GLU A 79 18.45 0.53 -7.38
C GLU A 79 18.33 0.77 -8.89
N ASP A 80 17.84 -0.24 -9.63
CA ASP A 80 17.58 -0.17 -11.08
C ASP A 80 16.44 0.81 -11.44
N TYR A 81 15.65 1.23 -10.45
CA TYR A 81 14.46 2.09 -10.59
C TYR A 81 14.57 3.36 -9.72
N SER A 82 15.79 3.74 -9.33
CA SER A 82 16.02 4.84 -8.37
C SER A 82 15.45 6.18 -8.82
N ASP A 83 15.34 6.42 -10.13
CA ASP A 83 14.72 7.59 -10.76
C ASP A 83 13.18 7.54 -10.82
N ARG A 84 12.57 6.37 -10.56
CA ARG A 84 11.14 6.10 -10.63
C ARG A 84 10.50 5.82 -9.28
N VAL A 85 11.24 5.95 -8.19
CA VAL A 85 10.72 5.71 -6.84
C VAL A 85 10.98 6.88 -5.92
N ALA A 86 9.98 7.22 -5.08
CA ALA A 86 10.12 8.18 -4.01
C ALA A 86 9.55 7.60 -2.70
N PHE A 87 10.12 8.01 -1.56
CA PHE A 87 9.72 7.51 -0.24
C PHE A 87 9.31 8.65 0.68
N ILE A 88 8.10 8.56 1.21
CA ILE A 88 7.59 9.34 2.32
C ILE A 88 7.66 8.44 3.56
N GLU A 89 8.59 8.69 4.46
CA GLU A 89 8.73 7.95 5.71
C GLU A 89 7.95 8.67 6.81
N LEU A 90 7.02 7.95 7.47
CA LEU A 90 6.24 8.54 8.57
C LEU A 90 7.14 8.88 9.74
N ASP A 91 7.14 10.14 10.13
CA ASP A 91 7.70 10.62 11.40
C ASP A 91 6.66 11.51 12.11
N ALA A 92 5.87 10.89 12.97
CA ALA A 92 4.79 11.55 13.70
C ALA A 92 5.28 12.52 14.80
N THR A 93 6.58 12.69 14.98
CA THR A 93 7.16 13.69 15.90
C THR A 93 7.39 15.04 15.24
N LEU A 94 7.32 15.10 13.92
CA LEU A 94 7.48 16.34 13.16
C LEU A 94 6.17 17.14 13.14
N ASN A 95 6.27 18.46 13.00
CA ASN A 95 5.11 19.35 12.71
C ASN A 95 4.89 19.54 11.20
N GLY A 96 5.66 18.88 10.35
CA GLY A 96 5.65 19.02 8.89
C GLY A 96 6.42 17.92 8.23
N MET A 97 7.30 18.29 7.31
CA MET A 97 8.19 17.38 6.59
C MET A 97 9.62 17.91 6.54
N THR A 98 10.59 17.01 6.34
CA THR A 98 12.00 17.36 6.14
C THR A 98 12.27 17.68 4.67
N GLU A 99 13.43 18.31 4.41
CA GLU A 99 13.95 18.37 3.04
C GLU A 99 14.33 16.97 2.53
N PRO A 100 14.12 16.70 1.23
CA PRO A 100 14.52 15.44 0.63
C PRO A 100 16.03 15.18 0.70
N VAL A 101 16.37 13.92 0.93
CA VAL A 101 17.72 13.40 0.77
C VAL A 101 17.68 12.29 -0.27
N GLY A 102 18.18 12.57 -1.49
CA GLY A 102 17.97 11.71 -2.64
C GLY A 102 16.48 11.61 -2.96
N ASN A 103 15.94 10.40 -3.05
CA ASN A 103 14.53 10.13 -3.37
C ASN A 103 13.63 9.92 -2.15
N ARG A 104 14.02 10.40 -0.96
CA ARG A 104 13.29 10.17 0.29
C ARG A 104 13.27 11.37 1.22
N PHE A 105 12.22 11.46 2.04
CA PHE A 105 12.09 12.44 3.11
C PHE A 105 11.12 11.93 4.19
N LYS A 106 11.18 12.54 5.37
CA LYS A 106 10.27 12.26 6.48
C LYS A 106 9.13 13.26 6.51
N ALA A 107 7.93 12.80 6.85
CA ALA A 107 6.76 13.67 6.99
C ALA A 107 5.78 13.13 8.04
N ASN A 108 5.15 14.04 8.78
CA ASN A 108 4.03 13.70 9.64
C ASN A 108 2.71 13.68 8.84
N VAL A 109 2.52 12.63 8.05
CA VAL A 109 1.32 12.47 7.22
C VAL A 109 0.04 12.16 8.03
N VAL A 110 0.12 12.13 9.36
CA VAL A 110 -1.05 12.11 10.26
C VAL A 110 -1.74 13.48 10.24
N ILE A 111 -1.01 14.56 9.94
CA ILE A 111 -1.57 15.91 9.76
C ILE A 111 -2.07 16.03 8.32
N PRO A 112 -3.37 16.24 8.07
CA PRO A 112 -3.95 16.20 6.72
C PRO A 112 -3.34 17.16 5.71
N SER A 113 -2.96 18.36 6.14
CA SER A 113 -2.28 19.33 5.25
C SER A 113 -0.85 18.93 4.91
N VAL A 114 -0.15 18.23 5.81
CA VAL A 114 1.20 17.68 5.54
C VAL A 114 1.11 16.49 4.60
N TRP A 115 0.06 15.67 4.70
CA TRP A 115 -0.20 14.61 3.73
C TRP A 115 -0.21 15.12 2.30
N ASP A 116 -0.99 16.19 2.02
CA ASP A 116 -1.09 16.74 0.66
C ASP A 116 0.25 17.28 0.15
N GLN A 117 0.94 18.04 1.00
CA GLN A 117 2.24 18.61 0.67
C GLN A 117 3.30 17.52 0.40
N ALA A 118 3.34 16.51 1.26
CA ALA A 118 4.27 15.40 1.13
C ALA A 118 3.98 14.59 -0.15
N LEU A 119 2.71 14.33 -0.44
CA LEU A 119 2.32 13.60 -1.64
C LEU A 119 2.66 14.38 -2.91
N GLN A 120 2.32 15.67 -2.96
CA GLN A 120 2.67 16.55 -4.07
C GLN A 120 4.19 16.60 -4.30
N LYS A 121 4.96 16.75 -3.21
CA LYS A 121 6.42 16.75 -3.27
C LYS A 121 6.95 15.43 -3.83
N ALA A 122 6.52 14.29 -3.28
CA ALA A 122 6.99 12.97 -3.73
C ALA A 122 6.63 12.69 -5.20
N CYS A 123 5.41 13.02 -5.63
CA CYS A 123 5.00 12.86 -7.03
C CYS A 123 5.81 13.75 -7.98
N SER A 124 6.28 14.92 -7.53
CA SER A 124 7.15 15.78 -8.35
C SER A 124 8.59 15.26 -8.49
N MET A 125 8.98 14.27 -7.69
CA MET A 125 10.33 13.68 -7.71
C MET A 125 10.46 12.51 -8.68
N VAL A 126 9.37 12.05 -9.28
CA VAL A 126 9.36 10.89 -10.17
C VAL A 126 8.67 11.22 -11.49
N PRO A 127 9.04 10.58 -12.61
CA PRO A 127 8.37 10.79 -13.89
C PRO A 127 6.94 10.22 -13.87
N ASN A 128 6.04 10.84 -14.62
CA ASN A 128 4.68 10.36 -14.84
C ASN A 128 4.58 9.71 -16.22
N GLU A 129 5.09 8.49 -16.34
CA GLU A 129 5.22 7.74 -17.59
C GLU A 129 4.60 6.33 -17.46
N GLY A 130 4.48 5.62 -18.59
CA GLY A 130 3.89 4.29 -18.63
C GLY A 130 2.48 4.26 -18.03
N PRO A 131 2.19 3.39 -17.07
CA PRO A 131 0.90 3.36 -16.36
C PRO A 131 0.71 4.54 -15.39
N GLY A 132 1.65 5.47 -15.31
CA GLY A 132 1.62 6.63 -14.44
C GLY A 132 2.27 6.42 -13.08
N ILE A 133 1.78 7.15 -12.06
CA ILE A 133 2.29 7.07 -10.69
C ILE A 133 1.38 6.21 -9.83
N LEU A 134 1.95 5.18 -9.19
CA LEU A 134 1.33 4.37 -8.16
C LEU A 134 1.71 4.92 -6.78
N ILE A 135 0.73 5.22 -5.95
CA ILE A 135 0.94 5.64 -4.56
C ILE A 135 0.63 4.44 -3.66
N PHE A 136 1.66 3.84 -3.08
CA PHE A 136 1.50 2.72 -2.17
C PHE A 136 1.57 3.16 -0.72
N ALA A 137 0.42 3.26 -0.05
CA ALA A 137 0.32 3.53 1.38
C ALA A 137 0.00 2.24 2.15
N SER A 138 0.99 1.73 2.88
CA SER A 138 0.84 0.51 3.67
C SER A 138 0.25 0.83 5.05
N ALA A 139 -0.66 -0.04 5.54
CA ALA A 139 -1.26 0.05 6.88
C ALA A 139 -1.94 1.40 7.17
N ILE A 140 -2.77 1.90 6.24
CA ILE A 140 -3.46 3.20 6.37
C ILE A 140 -4.32 3.31 7.65
N ASN A 141 -4.75 2.18 8.22
CA ASN A 141 -5.43 2.15 9.52
C ASN A 141 -4.61 2.76 10.67
N LEU A 142 -3.28 2.85 10.55
CA LEU A 142 -2.44 3.52 11.57
C LEU A 142 -2.75 5.00 11.71
N LEU A 143 -3.10 5.68 10.63
CA LEU A 143 -3.47 7.09 10.62
C LEU A 143 -4.72 7.36 11.47
N LEU A 144 -5.63 6.38 11.56
CA LEU A 144 -6.89 6.47 12.30
C LEU A 144 -6.73 6.29 13.82
N PHE A 145 -5.49 6.19 14.33
CA PHE A 145 -5.23 6.19 15.77
C PHE A 145 -5.03 7.61 16.35
N SER A 146 -4.93 8.64 15.51
CA SER A 146 -4.87 10.02 15.98
C SER A 146 -6.22 10.48 16.50
N PRO A 147 -6.37 10.83 17.79
CA PRO A 147 -7.63 11.35 18.30
C PRO A 147 -7.97 12.73 17.73
N THR A 148 -6.97 13.49 17.32
CA THR A 148 -7.16 14.84 16.75
C THR A 148 -7.61 14.77 15.28
N TYR A 149 -6.99 13.91 14.49
CA TYR A 149 -7.14 13.92 13.02
C TYR A 149 -7.91 12.75 12.44
N GLU A 150 -8.37 11.75 13.25
CA GLU A 150 -9.07 10.57 12.74
C GLU A 150 -10.20 10.92 11.77
N LYS A 151 -11.07 11.87 12.17
CA LYS A 151 -12.24 12.25 11.37
C LYS A 151 -11.83 12.88 10.05
N GLU A 152 -10.91 13.85 10.08
CA GLU A 152 -10.45 14.55 8.88
C GLU A 152 -9.68 13.62 7.94
N LEU A 153 -8.84 12.73 8.48
CA LEU A 153 -8.14 11.72 7.70
C LEU A 153 -9.10 10.71 7.06
N MET A 154 -10.15 10.33 7.78
CA MET A 154 -11.16 9.43 7.22
C MET A 154 -11.88 10.07 6.03
N GLU A 155 -12.29 11.33 6.14
CA GLU A 155 -12.91 12.07 5.04
C GLU A 155 -11.92 12.25 3.87
N LYS A 156 -10.66 12.57 4.15
CA LYS A 156 -9.60 12.67 3.14
C LYS A 156 -9.41 11.36 2.39
N LEU A 157 -9.34 10.22 3.08
CA LEU A 157 -9.22 8.90 2.45
C LEU A 157 -10.43 8.60 1.55
N LYS A 158 -11.65 8.91 2.01
CA LYS A 158 -12.87 8.74 1.21
C LYS A 158 -12.83 9.59 -0.06
N LEU A 159 -12.52 10.87 0.06
CA LEU A 159 -12.40 11.78 -1.10
C LEU A 159 -11.31 11.30 -2.07
N THR A 160 -10.16 10.86 -1.55
CA THR A 160 -9.09 10.30 -2.38
C THR A 160 -9.57 9.09 -3.18
N ILE A 161 -10.33 8.19 -2.57
CA ILE A 161 -10.86 6.99 -3.25
C ILE A 161 -11.91 7.36 -4.29
N GLN A 162 -12.80 8.29 -3.99
CA GLN A 162 -13.98 8.59 -4.82
C GLN A 162 -13.69 9.58 -5.96
N GLU A 163 -12.79 10.53 -5.74
CA GLU A 163 -12.61 11.67 -6.66
C GLU A 163 -11.27 11.61 -7.42
N ASN A 164 -10.34 10.74 -7.01
CA ASN A 164 -9.06 10.66 -7.68
C ASN A 164 -9.19 10.04 -9.08
N THR A 165 -8.68 10.78 -10.07
CA THR A 165 -8.60 10.33 -11.47
C THR A 165 -7.18 10.43 -12.03
N GLN A 166 -6.22 10.91 -11.23
CA GLN A 166 -4.87 11.22 -11.67
C GLN A 166 -3.87 10.08 -11.39
N TYR A 167 -3.96 9.48 -10.22
CA TYR A 167 -3.01 8.48 -9.74
C TYR A 167 -3.70 7.13 -9.50
N THR A 168 -2.92 6.06 -9.49
CA THR A 168 -3.40 4.80 -8.90
C THR A 168 -2.96 4.73 -7.45
N TYR A 169 -3.91 4.48 -6.55
CA TYR A 169 -3.62 4.25 -5.14
C TYR A 169 -3.67 2.76 -4.82
N LEU A 170 -2.67 2.30 -4.09
CA LEU A 170 -2.63 0.97 -3.50
C LEU A 170 -2.61 1.14 -1.98
N PHE A 171 -3.75 0.91 -1.35
CA PHE A 171 -3.90 0.99 0.09
C PHE A 171 -3.87 -0.40 0.71
N SER A 172 -3.14 -0.57 1.81
CA SER A 172 -3.32 -1.75 2.64
C SER A 172 -3.84 -1.36 4.02
N ALA A 173 -4.80 -2.13 4.54
CA ALA A 173 -5.40 -1.89 5.85
C ALA A 173 -5.57 -3.18 6.65
N SER A 174 -5.36 -3.09 7.96
CA SER A 174 -5.64 -4.18 8.88
C SER A 174 -7.05 -4.04 9.47
N THR A 175 -7.86 -5.08 9.34
CA THR A 175 -9.21 -5.15 9.95
C THR A 175 -9.19 -5.52 11.44
N THR A 176 -8.02 -5.81 12.01
CA THR A 176 -7.89 -6.16 13.45
C THR A 176 -8.23 -4.98 14.36
N ALA A 177 -8.06 -3.74 13.87
CA ALA A 177 -8.39 -2.53 14.60
C ALA A 177 -9.11 -1.53 13.68
N LYS A 178 -10.03 -0.74 14.24
CA LYS A 178 -10.83 0.23 13.47
C LYS A 178 -11.66 -0.43 12.35
N ALA A 179 -12.14 -1.66 12.56
CA ALA A 179 -12.80 -2.49 11.55
C ALA A 179 -13.96 -1.77 10.83
N GLU A 180 -14.81 -1.03 11.57
CA GLU A 180 -15.92 -0.27 11.00
C GLU A 180 -15.43 0.82 10.04
N ARG A 181 -14.37 1.54 10.39
CA ARG A 181 -13.77 2.57 9.53
C ARG A 181 -13.15 1.97 8.27
N ILE A 182 -12.51 0.80 8.41
CA ILE A 182 -11.95 0.10 7.25
C ILE A 182 -13.07 -0.39 6.33
N ALA A 183 -14.17 -0.90 6.87
CA ALA A 183 -15.34 -1.32 6.09
C ALA A 183 -15.95 -0.16 5.27
N GLU A 184 -15.95 1.07 5.80
CA GLU A 184 -16.39 2.24 5.05
C GLU A 184 -15.50 2.51 3.81
N LEU A 185 -14.17 2.32 3.92
CA LEU A 185 -13.23 2.47 2.80
C LEU A 185 -13.33 1.29 1.82
N GLU A 186 -13.48 0.07 2.32
CA GLU A 186 -13.73 -1.12 1.49
C GLU A 186 -14.96 -0.95 0.61
N ALA A 187 -16.02 -0.33 1.15
CA ALA A 187 -17.29 -0.15 0.45
C ALA A 187 -17.15 0.72 -0.81
N ILE A 188 -16.19 1.62 -0.86
CA ILE A 188 -16.04 2.62 -1.94
C ILE A 188 -14.81 2.41 -2.83
N ALA A 189 -13.88 1.51 -2.46
CA ALA A 189 -12.69 1.23 -3.26
C ALA A 189 -13.06 0.65 -4.64
N ASP A 190 -12.35 1.03 -5.69
CA ASP A 190 -12.56 0.54 -7.06
C ASP A 190 -12.27 -0.96 -7.19
N HIS A 191 -11.16 -1.38 -6.61
CA HIS A 191 -10.77 -2.78 -6.52
C HIS A 191 -10.57 -3.17 -5.06
N LEU A 192 -11.24 -4.24 -4.63
CA LEU A 192 -11.13 -4.76 -3.27
C LEU A 192 -10.58 -6.18 -3.30
N ILE A 193 -9.46 -6.37 -2.63
CA ILE A 193 -8.80 -7.66 -2.45
C ILE A 193 -8.80 -7.97 -0.95
N LEU A 194 -9.44 -9.06 -0.56
CA LEU A 194 -9.36 -9.57 0.80
C LEU A 194 -8.22 -10.57 0.95
N THR A 195 -7.58 -10.53 2.11
CA THR A 195 -6.47 -11.42 2.44
C THR A 195 -6.70 -12.09 3.78
N ARG A 196 -6.29 -13.34 3.90
CA ARG A 196 -6.27 -14.06 5.17
C ARG A 196 -5.04 -14.97 5.27
N SER A 197 -4.74 -15.44 6.46
CA SER A 197 -3.68 -16.42 6.71
C SER A 197 -4.17 -17.57 7.56
N GLU A 198 -3.63 -18.75 7.29
CA GLU A 198 -3.69 -19.92 8.15
C GLU A 198 -2.37 -20.05 8.93
N LYS A 199 -2.41 -20.65 10.13
CA LYS A 199 -1.25 -20.66 11.03
C LYS A 199 -0.45 -21.97 11.03
N SER A 200 -1.07 -23.08 10.64
CA SER A 200 -0.45 -24.40 10.75
C SER A 200 -0.91 -25.33 9.61
N PRO A 201 -0.17 -25.50 8.52
CA PRO A 201 1.02 -24.71 8.15
C PRO A 201 0.68 -23.26 7.85
N PHE A 202 1.67 -22.36 7.89
CA PHE A 202 1.42 -20.97 7.56
C PHE A 202 1.17 -20.83 6.06
N ARG A 203 0.01 -20.30 5.69
CA ARG A 203 -0.40 -20.08 4.30
C ARG A 203 -1.10 -18.74 4.17
N LEU A 204 -0.87 -18.06 3.06
CA LEU A 204 -1.59 -16.84 2.71
C LEU A 204 -2.61 -17.12 1.62
N PHE A 205 -3.74 -16.46 1.72
CA PHE A 205 -4.81 -16.53 0.74
C PHE A 205 -5.28 -15.14 0.37
N MET A 206 -5.72 -14.99 -0.86
CA MET A 206 -6.38 -13.78 -1.33
C MET A 206 -7.57 -14.11 -2.22
N GLU A 207 -8.53 -13.19 -2.25
CA GLU A 207 -9.67 -13.21 -3.15
C GLU A 207 -10.04 -11.80 -3.58
N PHE A 208 -10.55 -11.66 -4.78
CA PHE A 208 -11.18 -10.41 -5.21
C PHE A 208 -12.64 -10.35 -4.74
N LYS A 209 -13.05 -9.21 -4.18
CA LYS A 209 -14.45 -8.92 -3.84
C LYS A 209 -15.07 -7.87 -4.75
N ARG A 210 -14.23 -7.07 -5.41
CA ARG A 210 -14.67 -6.07 -6.39
C ARG A 210 -13.55 -5.79 -7.38
N VAL A 211 -13.94 -5.63 -8.64
CA VAL A 211 -13.09 -5.12 -9.72
C VAL A 211 -13.91 -4.13 -10.53
N ARG A 212 -13.47 -2.87 -10.60
CA ARG A 212 -14.10 -1.84 -11.42
C ARG A 212 -13.90 -2.15 -12.90
N ASP A 213 -14.96 -2.03 -13.68
CA ASP A 213 -14.94 -2.16 -15.15
C ASP A 213 -14.28 -3.45 -15.66
N GLY A 214 -14.43 -4.54 -14.93
CA GLY A 214 -13.86 -5.83 -15.28
C GLY A 214 -14.59 -7.01 -14.63
N GLN A 215 -14.36 -8.18 -15.20
CA GLN A 215 -14.77 -9.45 -14.59
C GLN A 215 -13.67 -9.99 -13.69
N PHE A 216 -14.06 -10.71 -12.66
CA PHE A 216 -13.15 -11.44 -11.80
C PHE A 216 -13.73 -12.80 -11.42
N LEU A 217 -12.87 -13.75 -11.12
CA LEU A 217 -13.28 -15.03 -10.57
C LEU A 217 -13.42 -14.90 -9.05
N PRO A 218 -14.59 -15.22 -8.47
CA PRO A 218 -14.82 -15.15 -7.02
C PRO A 218 -14.25 -16.38 -6.31
N GLU A 219 -12.96 -16.63 -6.55
CA GLU A 219 -12.22 -17.75 -6.00
C GLU A 219 -11.16 -17.23 -5.02
N GLU A 220 -10.98 -17.96 -3.94
CA GLU A 220 -9.83 -17.75 -3.06
C GLU A 220 -8.64 -18.54 -3.59
N VAL A 221 -7.49 -17.89 -3.68
CA VAL A 221 -6.25 -18.52 -4.13
C VAL A 221 -5.18 -18.49 -3.05
N HIS A 222 -4.40 -19.55 -3.01
CA HIS A 222 -3.17 -19.59 -2.23
C HIS A 222 -2.12 -18.69 -2.88
N VAL A 223 -1.50 -17.82 -2.07
CA VAL A 223 -0.42 -16.92 -2.51
C VAL A 223 0.91 -17.66 -2.33
N PRO A 224 1.66 -17.94 -3.39
CA PRO A 224 2.81 -18.86 -3.35
C PRO A 224 4.10 -18.15 -2.89
N PHE A 225 4.13 -17.61 -1.67
CA PHE A 225 5.34 -17.08 -1.07
C PHE A 225 6.02 -18.12 -0.18
N ALA A 226 7.35 -18.05 -0.10
CA ALA A 226 8.14 -18.90 0.76
C ALA A 226 7.94 -18.58 2.25
N ASP A 227 8.01 -19.57 3.12
CA ASP A 227 7.68 -19.43 4.54
C ASP A 227 8.61 -18.47 5.29
N ASP A 228 9.88 -18.40 4.90
CA ASP A 228 10.89 -17.48 5.47
C ASP A 228 10.55 -16.01 5.18
N VAL A 229 10.16 -15.68 3.95
CA VAL A 229 9.71 -14.34 3.55
C VAL A 229 8.50 -13.89 4.37
N LEU A 230 7.59 -14.84 4.64
CA LEU A 230 6.39 -14.59 5.43
C LEU A 230 6.70 -14.31 6.90
N ALA A 231 7.63 -15.06 7.49
CA ALA A 231 8.03 -14.92 8.89
C ALA A 231 8.72 -13.58 9.14
N GLU A 232 9.69 -13.22 8.30
CA GLU A 232 10.42 -11.96 8.38
C GLU A 232 9.49 -10.75 8.27
N THR A 233 8.59 -10.75 7.28
CA THR A 233 7.64 -9.65 7.06
C THR A 233 6.71 -9.45 8.25
N LYS A 234 6.27 -10.54 8.89
CA LYS A 234 5.39 -10.49 10.05
C LYS A 234 6.08 -9.88 11.26
N GLU A 235 7.30 -10.30 11.56
CA GLU A 235 8.09 -9.82 12.70
C GLU A 235 8.34 -8.31 12.60
N ILE A 236 8.78 -7.85 11.43
CA ILE A 236 9.01 -6.43 11.14
C ILE A 236 7.73 -5.61 11.33
N ALA A 237 6.61 -6.08 10.79
CA ALA A 237 5.34 -5.39 10.87
C ALA A 237 4.79 -5.27 12.31
N GLU A 238 4.97 -6.30 13.13
CA GLU A 238 4.55 -6.28 14.54
C GLU A 238 5.41 -5.33 15.36
N HIS A 239 6.73 -5.37 15.19
CA HIS A 239 7.67 -4.49 15.87
C HIS A 239 7.42 -3.01 15.57
N SER A 240 7.17 -2.68 14.31
CA SER A 240 6.91 -1.30 13.89
C SER A 240 5.60 -0.75 14.45
N ARG A 241 4.53 -1.55 14.46
CA ARG A 241 3.23 -1.13 15.02
C ARG A 241 3.32 -0.78 16.49
N MET A 242 4.05 -1.56 17.28
CA MET A 242 4.25 -1.29 18.71
C MET A 242 4.96 0.05 18.98
N ARG A 243 5.73 0.56 18.03
CA ARG A 243 6.41 1.85 18.14
C ARG A 243 5.56 3.02 17.63
N VAL A 244 4.88 2.84 16.51
CA VAL A 244 4.18 3.92 15.79
C VAL A 244 2.86 4.29 16.45
N ILE A 245 2.04 3.31 16.84
CA ILE A 245 0.71 3.55 17.44
C ILE A 245 0.77 4.44 18.69
N PRO A 246 1.66 4.21 19.68
CA PRO A 246 1.72 5.06 20.87
C PRO A 246 2.09 6.52 20.59
N ILE A 247 2.79 6.79 19.49
CA ILE A 247 3.15 8.15 19.08
C ILE A 247 1.95 8.82 18.42
N ILE A 248 1.33 8.16 17.45
CA ILE A 248 0.14 8.69 16.74
C ILE A 248 -1.02 8.93 17.70
N SER A 249 -1.21 8.07 18.69
CA SER A 249 -2.29 8.21 19.69
C SER A 249 -2.15 9.43 20.61
N LYS A 250 -1.06 10.17 20.51
CA LYS A 250 -0.83 11.42 21.25
C LYS A 250 -1.05 12.68 20.40
N ILE A 251 -1.26 12.52 19.12
CA ILE A 251 -1.52 13.58 18.13
C ILE A 251 -3.06 13.65 17.88
#